data_04cfe87753b7444572d7d830e79b6a1a
#
_entry.id   04cfe87753b7444572d7d830e79b6a1a
#
_cell.length_a   1.000
_cell.length_b   1.000
_cell.length_c   1.000
_cell.angle_alpha   90.00
_cell.angle_beta   90.00
_cell.angle_gamma   90.00
#
_symmetry.space_group_name_H-M   'P 1'
#
loop_
_entity.id
_entity.type
_entity.pdbx_description
1 polymer ?
#
loop_
_entity_poly.entity_id
_entity_poly.type
_entity_poly.pdbx_seq_one_letter_code
_entity_poly.pdbx_strand_id
1 'polypeptide(L)'
;VVVPASQENPYLCNLCDASTPQLSHPAELMFDSEPALGSPAYGGGHVGGHVGAQGGLSTYWQSVSWRRHPEPLRVNITMSWGKTIELTDDVVITFESRRPSAMVLDKSLDYGRTWSAVQYYADDCHELFRREARRALDLTQASATQVICTEEYSRSFVAKQDRTVRFEVLNRTALFAGVGLRNVASLYARLDGDGELRRFFTLTDLRARLLQPATGDTFIDKENLKKYYYAVSNVQVRGRCTCNLHAKECKFEKGQLLCECEHNTTGSDCGKCKRGFRGRLWKAGTYLPYPKGMPNEC
;
A
#
# COMPACT_ATOMS: atom_id res chain seq x y z
N VAL A 1 -30.59 -13.90 -13.20
CA VAL A 1 -31.54 -12.80 -13.39
C VAL A 1 -30.91 -11.87 -14.41
N VAL A 2 -31.49 -11.83 -15.62
CA VAL A 2 -31.11 -10.89 -16.65
C VAL A 2 -31.47 -9.52 -16.13
N VAL A 3 -30.48 -8.70 -15.81
CA VAL A 3 -30.69 -7.28 -15.52
C VAL A 3 -31.12 -6.65 -16.86
N PRO A 4 -32.32 -6.07 -16.96
CA PRO A 4 -32.72 -5.42 -18.20
C PRO A 4 -31.75 -4.30 -18.49
N ALA A 5 -31.31 -4.21 -19.75
CA ALA A 5 -30.47 -3.17 -20.31
C ALA A 5 -31.25 -1.84 -20.34
N SER A 6 -31.57 -1.28 -19.21
CA SER A 6 -32.01 0.08 -19.05
C SER A 6 -30.79 0.92 -18.74
N GLN A 7 -30.45 1.82 -19.58
CA GLN A 7 -29.58 3.01 -19.53
C GLN A 7 -28.94 3.42 -18.18
N GLU A 8 -28.88 2.54 -17.19
CA GLU A 8 -28.21 2.74 -15.92
C GLU A 8 -26.74 2.41 -16.10
N ASN A 9 -25.90 3.32 -15.68
CA ASN A 9 -24.45 3.18 -15.65
C ASN A 9 -24.10 1.79 -15.09
N PRO A 10 -23.44 0.87 -15.84
CA PRO A 10 -23.11 -0.46 -15.40
C PRO A 10 -22.23 -0.51 -14.15
N TYR A 11 -21.64 0.63 -13.78
CA TYR A 11 -20.83 0.81 -12.56
C TYR A 11 -21.65 1.18 -11.32
N LEU A 12 -22.97 1.28 -11.41
CA LEU A 12 -23.84 1.51 -10.25
C LEU A 12 -24.25 0.17 -9.63
N CYS A 13 -23.54 -0.25 -8.62
CA CYS A 13 -23.99 -1.37 -7.78
C CYS A 13 -25.14 -0.91 -6.88
N ASN A 14 -26.37 -1.19 -7.27
CA ASN A 14 -27.55 -0.86 -6.46
C ASN A 14 -27.63 -1.71 -5.18
N LEU A 15 -27.05 -2.90 -5.18
CA LEU A 15 -27.06 -3.87 -4.08
C LEU A 15 -25.77 -4.68 -4.10
N CYS A 16 -24.63 -4.06 -3.75
CA CYS A 16 -23.45 -4.84 -3.47
C CYS A 16 -23.68 -5.63 -2.18
N ASP A 17 -23.79 -6.93 -2.33
CA ASP A 17 -23.99 -7.88 -1.24
C ASP A 17 -22.91 -8.95 -1.32
N ALA A 18 -21.97 -8.91 -0.36
CA ALA A 18 -20.87 -9.86 -0.29
C ALA A 18 -21.34 -11.33 -0.05
N SER A 19 -22.56 -11.52 0.42
CA SER A 19 -23.14 -12.86 0.62
C SER A 19 -23.69 -13.47 -0.66
N THR A 20 -23.89 -12.66 -1.72
CA THR A 20 -24.42 -13.10 -3.01
C THR A 20 -23.33 -13.00 -4.07
N PRO A 21 -22.76 -14.13 -4.57
CA PRO A 21 -21.62 -14.10 -5.48
C PRO A 21 -21.80 -13.23 -6.73
N GLN A 22 -23.03 -13.16 -7.26
CA GLN A 22 -23.34 -12.36 -8.45
C GLN A 22 -23.39 -10.86 -8.20
N LEU A 23 -23.48 -10.45 -6.93
CA LEU A 23 -23.58 -9.04 -6.50
C LEU A 23 -22.37 -8.60 -5.70
N SER A 24 -21.40 -9.50 -5.47
CA SER A 24 -20.21 -9.21 -4.71
C SER A 24 -19.07 -8.70 -5.61
N HIS A 25 -18.32 -7.73 -5.09
CA HIS A 25 -17.05 -7.30 -5.63
C HIS A 25 -15.99 -7.54 -4.56
N PRO A 26 -15.54 -8.80 -4.37
CA PRO A 26 -14.67 -9.19 -3.27
C PRO A 26 -13.29 -8.51 -3.35
N ALA A 27 -12.59 -8.49 -2.22
CA ALA A 27 -11.33 -7.79 -2.08
C ALA A 27 -10.20 -8.36 -2.97
N GLU A 28 -10.30 -9.63 -3.32
CA GLU A 28 -9.36 -10.34 -4.20
C GLU A 28 -9.27 -9.69 -5.59
N LEU A 29 -10.34 -9.05 -6.05
CA LEU A 29 -10.38 -8.33 -7.33
C LEU A 29 -9.53 -7.06 -7.37
N MET A 30 -8.91 -6.66 -6.24
CA MET A 30 -7.92 -5.57 -6.18
C MET A 30 -6.49 -6.03 -6.51
N PHE A 31 -6.23 -7.33 -6.69
CA PHE A 31 -4.88 -7.89 -6.80
C PHE A 31 -4.66 -8.73 -8.07
N ASP A 32 -5.46 -8.53 -9.08
CA ASP A 32 -5.38 -9.24 -10.35
C ASP A 32 -4.45 -8.57 -11.37
N SER A 33 -3.54 -7.75 -10.89
CA SER A 33 -2.56 -7.09 -11.72
C SER A 33 -1.65 -8.09 -12.45
N GLU A 34 -1.40 -7.80 -13.71
CA GLU A 34 -0.51 -8.53 -14.61
C GLU A 34 0.76 -9.02 -13.92
N PRO A 35 1.20 -10.27 -14.18
CA PRO A 35 2.51 -10.70 -13.76
C PRO A 35 3.53 -9.80 -14.44
N ALA A 36 4.21 -8.97 -13.64
CA ALA A 36 5.32 -8.18 -14.13
C ALA A 36 6.35 -9.15 -14.73
N LEU A 37 6.51 -9.11 -16.05
CA LEU A 37 7.55 -9.84 -16.76
C LEU A 37 8.90 -9.49 -16.13
N GLY A 38 9.45 -10.41 -15.32
CA GLY A 38 10.80 -10.32 -14.80
C GLY A 38 10.99 -10.01 -13.32
N SER A 39 9.94 -9.96 -12.49
CA SER A 39 10.11 -9.95 -11.03
C SER A 39 9.77 -11.31 -10.45
N PRO A 40 10.56 -11.85 -9.49
CA PRO A 40 10.16 -13.05 -8.76
C PRO A 40 8.83 -12.77 -8.08
N ALA A 41 7.83 -13.57 -8.45
CA ALA A 41 6.46 -13.45 -7.98
C ALA A 41 6.42 -13.49 -6.44
N TYR A 42 6.16 -12.36 -5.83
CA TYR A 42 5.64 -12.36 -4.48
C TYR A 42 4.20 -12.88 -4.59
N GLY A 43 4.05 -14.16 -4.23
CA GLY A 43 2.86 -14.94 -4.44
C GLY A 43 1.65 -14.33 -3.71
N GLY A 44 0.86 -13.60 -4.43
CA GLY A 44 -0.56 -13.49 -4.18
C GLY A 44 -1.22 -14.75 -4.74
N GLY A 45 -2.07 -15.40 -3.93
CA GLY A 45 -2.70 -16.65 -4.33
C GLY A 45 -3.39 -16.54 -5.69
N HIS A 46 -3.03 -17.43 -6.59
CA HIS A 46 -3.71 -17.60 -7.86
C HIS A 46 -5.15 -18.00 -7.63
N VAL A 47 -6.07 -17.12 -7.92
CA VAL A 47 -7.38 -17.54 -8.41
C VAL A 47 -7.32 -17.36 -9.92
N GLY A 48 -7.24 -18.48 -10.63
CA GLY A 48 -7.09 -18.52 -12.08
C GLY A 48 -8.28 -17.86 -12.79
N GLY A 49 -8.00 -16.80 -13.49
CA GLY A 49 -8.82 -16.27 -14.56
C GLY A 49 -7.91 -15.97 -15.72
N HIS A 50 -7.77 -16.91 -16.65
CA HIS A 50 -7.17 -16.64 -17.94
C HIS A 50 -8.02 -15.61 -18.68
N VAL A 51 -7.51 -14.40 -18.85
CA VAL A 51 -8.03 -13.52 -19.90
C VAL A 51 -6.87 -13.10 -20.78
N GLY A 52 -6.92 -13.60 -22.00
CA GLY A 52 -5.99 -13.24 -23.06
C GLY A 52 -6.07 -11.76 -23.42
N ALA A 53 -4.94 -11.25 -23.88
CA ALA A 53 -4.78 -9.90 -24.43
C ALA A 53 -5.80 -9.63 -25.54
N GLN A 54 -6.92 -9.00 -25.21
CA GLN A 54 -7.79 -8.21 -26.07
C GLN A 54 -8.97 -7.68 -25.24
N GLY A 55 -8.88 -6.42 -24.77
CA GLY A 55 -10.04 -5.66 -24.30
C GLY A 55 -10.77 -6.23 -23.06
N GLY A 56 -10.09 -6.89 -22.13
CA GLY A 56 -10.68 -7.40 -20.91
C GLY A 56 -11.11 -6.26 -19.97
N LEU A 57 -12.34 -6.31 -19.49
CA LEU A 57 -12.83 -5.44 -18.40
C LEU A 57 -11.90 -5.61 -17.20
N SER A 58 -11.32 -4.51 -16.72
CA SER A 58 -10.53 -4.53 -15.49
C SER A 58 -11.43 -4.99 -14.35
N THR A 59 -10.97 -5.95 -13.56
CA THR A 59 -11.67 -6.35 -12.34
C THR A 59 -11.46 -5.30 -11.27
N TYR A 60 -12.39 -5.16 -10.36
CA TYR A 60 -12.30 -4.19 -9.27
C TYR A 60 -13.13 -4.62 -8.07
N TRP A 61 -12.68 -4.23 -6.89
CA TRP A 61 -13.50 -4.26 -5.69
C TRP A 61 -14.36 -3.00 -5.62
N GLN A 62 -15.58 -3.14 -5.11
CA GLN A 62 -16.49 -2.02 -4.91
C GLN A 62 -17.11 -2.06 -3.50
N SER A 63 -17.16 -0.91 -2.86
CA SER A 63 -17.90 -0.72 -1.61
C SER A 63 -19.41 -0.66 -1.84
N VAL A 64 -20.19 -0.73 -0.77
CA VAL A 64 -21.60 -0.31 -0.81
C VAL A 64 -21.69 1.16 -1.21
N SER A 65 -22.78 1.55 -1.86
CA SER A 65 -23.06 2.94 -2.16
C SER A 65 -23.37 3.75 -0.89
N TRP A 66 -23.13 5.05 -0.95
CA TRP A 66 -23.39 5.96 0.17
C TRP A 66 -24.90 6.12 0.41
N ARG A 67 -25.45 5.45 1.42
CA ARG A 67 -26.88 5.43 1.72
C ARG A 67 -27.28 6.26 2.93
N ARG A 68 -26.32 6.57 3.81
CA ARG A 68 -26.57 7.16 5.12
C ARG A 68 -26.13 8.62 5.23
N HIS A 69 -26.21 9.38 4.13
CA HIS A 69 -25.95 10.81 4.21
C HIS A 69 -26.80 11.46 5.32
N PRO A 70 -26.28 12.33 6.21
CA PRO A 70 -24.94 12.95 6.17
C PRO A 70 -23.81 12.14 6.84
N GLU A 71 -24.06 10.92 7.35
CA GLU A 71 -22.98 10.08 7.86
C GLU A 71 -22.00 9.77 6.74
N PRO A 72 -20.70 10.01 6.92
CA PRO A 72 -19.72 9.75 5.85
C PRO A 72 -19.59 8.27 5.53
N LEU A 73 -19.44 7.95 4.24
CA LEU A 73 -19.10 6.59 3.80
C LEU A 73 -17.63 6.33 4.13
N ARG A 74 -17.38 5.54 5.16
CA ARG A 74 -16.02 5.19 5.61
C ARG A 74 -15.74 3.74 5.31
N VAL A 75 -14.57 3.49 4.71
CA VAL A 75 -14.09 2.14 4.39
C VAL A 75 -12.61 2.02 4.77
N ASN A 76 -12.24 0.88 5.35
CA ASN A 76 -10.86 0.53 5.61
C ASN A 76 -10.46 -0.64 4.71
N ILE A 77 -9.44 -0.45 3.89
CA ILE A 77 -8.78 -1.51 3.12
C ILE A 77 -7.49 -1.82 3.85
N THR A 78 -7.38 -3.03 4.40
CA THR A 78 -6.20 -3.46 5.17
C THR A 78 -5.50 -4.59 4.43
N MET A 79 -4.19 -4.44 4.26
CA MET A 79 -3.29 -5.42 3.68
C MET A 79 -2.34 -5.90 4.76
N SER A 80 -2.27 -7.22 4.97
CA SER A 80 -1.44 -7.85 5.99
C SER A 80 -0.54 -8.89 5.35
N TRP A 81 0.74 -8.83 5.62
CA TRP A 81 1.71 -9.79 5.08
C TRP A 81 2.11 -10.86 6.09
N GLY A 82 1.74 -10.70 7.37
CA GLY A 82 2.20 -11.58 8.45
C GLY A 82 3.72 -11.53 8.65
N LYS A 83 4.38 -10.53 8.09
CA LYS A 83 5.82 -10.37 8.02
C LYS A 83 6.20 -8.90 8.03
N THR A 84 7.36 -8.60 8.60
CA THR A 84 7.95 -7.28 8.49
C THR A 84 8.55 -7.09 7.10
N ILE A 85 8.06 -6.11 6.37
CA ILE A 85 8.55 -5.72 5.05
C ILE A 85 9.07 -4.28 5.07
N GLU A 86 10.03 -4.00 4.21
CA GLU A 86 10.54 -2.67 3.93
C GLU A 86 10.09 -2.25 2.53
N LEU A 87 9.44 -1.11 2.42
CA LEU A 87 9.00 -0.56 1.14
C LEU A 87 10.21 -0.16 0.30
N THR A 88 10.23 -0.61 -0.95
CA THR A 88 11.31 -0.33 -1.91
C THR A 88 10.85 0.51 -3.09
N ASP A 89 9.55 0.69 -3.24
CA ASP A 89 8.91 1.43 -4.33
C ASP A 89 7.67 2.14 -3.81
N ASP A 90 7.09 2.99 -4.62
CA ASP A 90 5.86 3.70 -4.32
C ASP A 90 4.70 2.72 -4.05
N VAL A 91 3.85 3.07 -3.08
CA VAL A 91 2.57 2.40 -2.94
C VAL A 91 1.58 3.10 -3.87
N VAL A 92 0.93 2.33 -4.74
CA VAL A 92 0.00 2.87 -5.74
C VAL A 92 -1.37 2.21 -5.58
N ILE A 93 -2.40 3.03 -5.41
CA ILE A 93 -3.79 2.58 -5.36
C ILE A 93 -4.50 3.13 -6.60
N THR A 94 -5.05 2.25 -7.42
CA THR A 94 -5.79 2.61 -8.64
C THR A 94 -7.28 2.49 -8.40
N PHE A 95 -7.99 3.59 -8.59
CA PHE A 95 -9.43 3.68 -8.40
C PHE A 95 -10.18 3.54 -9.73
N GLU A 96 -11.26 2.75 -9.74
CA GLU A 96 -12.24 2.75 -10.82
C GLU A 96 -13.34 3.80 -10.60
N SER A 97 -13.67 4.11 -9.34
CA SER A 97 -14.45 5.28 -8.97
C SER A 97 -13.60 6.55 -9.03
N ARG A 98 -14.22 7.69 -8.74
CA ARG A 98 -13.45 8.91 -8.44
C ARG A 98 -12.57 8.66 -7.20
N ARG A 99 -11.38 9.26 -7.19
CA ARG A 99 -10.50 9.23 -6.02
C ARG A 99 -11.19 9.87 -4.82
N PRO A 100 -10.99 9.36 -3.59
CA PRO A 100 -11.59 9.95 -2.39
C PRO A 100 -11.21 11.42 -2.23
N SER A 101 -12.16 12.26 -1.78
CA SER A 101 -11.84 13.64 -1.37
C SER A 101 -11.08 13.67 -0.05
N ALA A 102 -11.21 12.62 0.78
CA ALA A 102 -10.41 12.46 1.99
C ALA A 102 -10.01 11.00 2.21
N MET A 103 -8.71 10.76 2.43
CA MET A 103 -8.15 9.45 2.71
C MET A 103 -6.93 9.57 3.63
N VAL A 104 -6.65 8.54 4.41
CA VAL A 104 -5.42 8.41 5.20
C VAL A 104 -4.79 7.07 4.93
N LEU A 105 -3.49 7.07 4.71
CA LEU A 105 -2.68 5.85 4.67
C LEU A 105 -2.03 5.66 6.03
N ASP A 106 -2.33 4.55 6.69
CA ASP A 106 -1.76 4.15 7.97
C ASP A 106 -0.89 2.91 7.78
N LYS A 107 0.09 2.73 8.64
CA LYS A 107 0.86 1.49 8.78
C LYS A 107 0.83 0.95 10.19
N SER A 108 1.08 -0.35 10.31
CA SER A 108 1.38 -1.03 11.56
C SER A 108 2.79 -1.62 11.53
N LEU A 109 3.41 -1.72 12.72
CA LEU A 109 4.70 -2.39 12.96
C LEU A 109 4.54 -3.61 13.87
N ASP A 110 3.31 -3.89 14.31
CA ASP A 110 2.99 -4.88 15.34
C ASP A 110 1.79 -5.76 14.94
N TYR A 111 1.72 -6.07 13.65
CA TYR A 111 0.71 -6.98 13.08
C TYR A 111 -0.73 -6.47 13.31
N GLY A 112 -0.95 -5.19 13.04
CA GLY A 112 -2.27 -4.58 13.07
C GLY A 112 -2.79 -4.19 14.47
N ARG A 113 -1.98 -4.31 15.52
CA ARG A 113 -2.38 -3.95 16.90
C ARG A 113 -2.43 -2.44 17.09
N THR A 114 -1.40 -1.75 16.62
CA THR A 114 -1.35 -0.28 16.64
C THR A 114 -1.14 0.27 15.24
N TRP A 115 -1.66 1.47 14.99
CA TRP A 115 -1.62 2.11 13.69
C TRP A 115 -1.10 3.53 13.80
N SER A 116 -0.27 3.91 12.85
CA SER A 116 0.23 5.27 12.71
C SER A 116 0.05 5.76 11.28
N ALA A 117 -0.42 7.00 11.12
CA ALA A 117 -0.54 7.60 9.80
C ALA A 117 0.84 7.81 9.17
N VAL A 118 0.95 7.53 7.87
CA VAL A 118 2.15 7.81 7.07
C VAL A 118 1.90 8.94 6.08
N GLN A 119 0.66 9.11 5.62
CA GLN A 119 0.28 10.22 4.75
C GLN A 119 -1.23 10.49 4.79
N TYR A 120 -1.59 11.77 4.69
CA TYR A 120 -2.96 12.26 4.54
C TYR A 120 -3.17 12.76 3.12
N TYR A 121 -4.37 12.55 2.60
CA TYR A 121 -4.80 12.98 1.28
C TYR A 121 -6.14 13.68 1.40
N ALA A 122 -6.25 14.89 0.87
CA ALA A 122 -7.46 15.69 0.96
C ALA A 122 -7.61 16.58 -0.27
N ASP A 123 -8.80 17.02 -0.55
CA ASP A 123 -9.08 18.13 -1.46
C ASP A 123 -8.72 19.47 -0.81
N ASP A 124 -8.92 19.59 0.52
CA ASP A 124 -8.42 20.68 1.37
C ASP A 124 -7.81 20.09 2.65
N CYS A 125 -6.49 20.13 2.75
CA CYS A 125 -5.75 19.62 3.90
C CYS A 125 -6.00 20.41 5.17
N HIS A 126 -6.20 21.73 5.05
CA HIS A 126 -6.43 22.58 6.21
C HIS A 126 -7.83 22.36 6.79
N GLU A 127 -8.84 22.27 5.94
CA GLU A 127 -10.21 22.05 6.38
C GLU A 127 -10.37 20.69 7.06
N LEU A 128 -9.93 19.61 6.40
CA LEU A 128 -10.21 18.24 6.82
C LEU A 128 -9.28 17.74 7.94
N PHE A 129 -8.01 18.12 7.91
CA PHE A 129 -7.00 17.57 8.82
C PHE A 129 -6.25 18.61 9.66
N ARG A 130 -6.57 19.89 9.51
CA ARG A 130 -5.86 21.01 10.18
C ARG A 130 -4.35 20.98 9.92
N ARG A 131 -3.96 20.62 8.67
CA ARG A 131 -2.58 20.50 8.23
C ARG A 131 -2.33 21.37 7.00
N GLU A 132 -1.11 21.88 6.89
CA GLU A 132 -0.67 22.54 5.66
C GLU A 132 -0.52 21.51 4.53
N ALA A 133 -0.95 21.89 3.32
CA ALA A 133 -0.74 21.09 2.13
C ALA A 133 0.74 21.07 1.75
N ARG A 134 1.29 19.87 1.53
CA ARG A 134 2.69 19.66 1.10
C ARG A 134 2.78 18.53 0.09
N ARG A 135 3.76 18.59 -0.80
CA ARG A 135 4.08 17.52 -1.73
C ARG A 135 5.33 16.77 -1.26
N ALA A 136 5.46 15.51 -1.66
CA ALA A 136 6.67 14.74 -1.36
C ALA A 136 7.94 15.36 -1.96
N LEU A 137 7.81 16.08 -3.10
CA LEU A 137 8.91 16.80 -3.75
C LEU A 137 9.40 18.02 -2.95
N ASP A 138 8.60 18.56 -2.05
CA ASP A 138 8.95 19.72 -1.22
C ASP A 138 9.68 19.30 0.07
N LEU A 139 9.89 18.00 0.29
CA LEU A 139 10.60 17.48 1.44
C LEU A 139 12.11 17.60 1.28
N THR A 140 12.78 17.66 2.42
CA THR A 140 14.25 17.66 2.54
C THR A 140 14.71 16.40 3.27
N GLN A 141 16.01 16.15 3.32
CA GLN A 141 16.54 15.01 4.09
C GLN A 141 16.10 15.04 5.57
N ALA A 142 16.01 16.23 6.18
CA ALA A 142 15.58 16.39 7.56
C ALA A 142 14.06 16.12 7.76
N SER A 143 13.26 16.24 6.72
CA SER A 143 11.81 16.04 6.76
C SER A 143 11.33 14.81 5.97
N ALA A 144 12.25 13.94 5.52
CA ALA A 144 11.95 12.78 4.68
C ALA A 144 10.93 11.82 5.32
N THR A 145 10.91 11.72 6.66
CA THR A 145 9.98 10.89 7.43
C THR A 145 8.75 11.66 7.93
N GLN A 146 8.60 12.92 7.55
CA GLN A 146 7.46 13.72 7.97
C GLN A 146 6.15 13.18 7.37
N VAL A 147 5.13 13.07 8.21
CA VAL A 147 3.76 12.76 7.79
C VAL A 147 3.14 14.02 7.22
N ILE A 148 2.96 14.06 5.91
CA ILE A 148 2.41 15.20 5.18
C ILE A 148 0.93 14.99 4.85
N CYS A 149 0.24 16.07 4.52
CA CYS A 149 -1.04 16.08 3.84
C CYS A 149 -0.86 16.61 2.43
N THR A 150 -1.34 15.90 1.43
CA THR A 150 -1.25 16.32 0.02
C THR A 150 -2.63 16.46 -0.60
N GLU A 151 -2.77 17.46 -1.46
CA GLU A 151 -4.00 17.73 -2.21
C GLU A 151 -3.89 17.28 -3.69
N GLU A 152 -2.71 16.78 -4.09
CA GLU A 152 -2.44 16.42 -5.49
C GLU A 152 -3.35 15.31 -6.02
N TYR A 153 -3.79 14.41 -5.14
CA TYR A 153 -4.57 13.23 -5.55
C TYR A 153 -6.07 13.38 -5.35
N SER A 154 -6.53 14.33 -4.57
CA SER A 154 -7.94 14.46 -4.17
C SER A 154 -8.68 15.58 -4.89
N ARG A 155 -7.96 16.59 -5.42
CA ARG A 155 -8.59 17.70 -6.15
C ARG A 155 -9.29 17.24 -7.42
N SER A 156 -10.52 17.69 -7.59
CA SER A 156 -11.43 17.32 -8.70
C SER A 156 -10.90 17.67 -10.10
N PHE A 157 -10.01 18.66 -10.19
CA PHE A 157 -9.53 19.23 -11.47
C PHE A 157 -8.29 18.52 -12.04
N VAL A 158 -7.66 17.62 -11.27
CA VAL A 158 -6.55 16.85 -11.81
C VAL A 158 -7.07 15.90 -12.89
N ALA A 159 -6.42 15.92 -14.02
CA ALA A 159 -6.85 15.31 -15.28
C ALA A 159 -7.73 14.05 -15.11
N LYS A 160 -8.88 14.04 -15.79
CA LYS A 160 -9.88 12.94 -15.75
C LYS A 160 -9.33 11.52 -16.00
N GLN A 161 -8.06 11.42 -16.42
CA GLN A 161 -7.38 10.16 -16.76
C GLN A 161 -6.54 9.58 -15.61
N ASP A 162 -6.09 10.39 -14.64
CA ASP A 162 -5.30 9.87 -13.54
C ASP A 162 -6.21 9.38 -12.40
N ARG A 163 -6.30 8.06 -12.27
CA ARG A 163 -7.10 7.38 -11.25
C ARG A 163 -6.26 6.87 -10.08
N THR A 164 -4.97 7.23 -10.05
CA THR A 164 -4.05 6.70 -9.04
C THR A 164 -3.89 7.65 -7.86
N VAL A 165 -3.72 7.06 -6.68
CA VAL A 165 -3.22 7.72 -5.47
C VAL A 165 -1.89 7.08 -5.12
N ARG A 166 -0.87 7.88 -4.84
CA ARG A 166 0.48 7.40 -4.55
C ARG A 166 0.94 7.80 -3.15
N PHE A 167 1.68 6.91 -2.53
CA PHE A 167 2.59 7.23 -1.43
C PHE A 167 4.02 7.13 -1.97
N GLU A 168 4.67 8.28 -2.11
CA GLU A 168 5.93 8.43 -2.85
C GLU A 168 7.14 8.02 -2.00
N VAL A 169 7.46 6.75 -2.02
CA VAL A 169 8.66 6.18 -1.37
C VAL A 169 9.91 6.60 -2.13
N LEU A 170 9.89 6.55 -3.47
CA LEU A 170 11.05 6.87 -4.31
C LEU A 170 11.47 8.32 -4.18
N ASN A 171 10.53 9.27 -4.14
CA ASN A 171 10.84 10.68 -3.95
C ASN A 171 11.54 10.94 -2.61
N ARG A 172 11.09 10.25 -1.55
CA ARG A 172 11.67 10.38 -0.20
C ARG A 172 13.06 9.72 -0.11
N THR A 173 13.25 8.55 -0.73
CA THR A 173 14.54 7.85 -0.73
C THR A 173 15.57 8.52 -1.65
N ALA A 174 15.12 9.15 -2.75
CA ALA A 174 15.99 9.93 -3.64
C ALA A 174 16.68 11.12 -2.93
N LEU A 175 16.11 11.65 -1.85
CA LEU A 175 16.75 12.67 -1.02
C LEU A 175 18.12 12.22 -0.47
N PHE A 176 18.30 10.91 -0.27
CA PHE A 176 19.54 10.34 0.26
C PHE A 176 20.42 9.71 -0.82
N ALA A 177 19.83 9.21 -1.89
CA ALA A 177 20.53 8.51 -2.96
C ALA A 177 20.78 9.38 -4.22
N GLY A 178 20.30 10.62 -4.22
CA GLY A 178 20.36 11.52 -5.38
C GLY A 178 19.38 11.16 -6.49
N VAL A 179 19.31 12.01 -7.50
CA VAL A 179 18.39 11.87 -8.62
C VAL A 179 18.62 10.54 -9.35
N GLY A 180 17.54 9.80 -9.57
CA GLY A 180 17.59 8.49 -10.21
C GLY A 180 18.29 7.42 -9.38
N LEU A 181 18.37 7.59 -8.06
CA LEU A 181 18.97 6.65 -7.10
C LEU A 181 20.43 6.28 -7.47
N ARG A 182 21.21 7.23 -7.95
CA ARG A 182 22.59 6.99 -8.42
C ARG A 182 23.56 6.63 -7.30
N ASN A 183 23.29 7.08 -6.07
CA ASN A 183 24.13 6.80 -4.90
C ASN A 183 23.38 5.97 -3.85
N VAL A 184 23.05 4.75 -4.20
CA VAL A 184 22.33 3.80 -3.32
C VAL A 184 23.13 3.47 -2.06
N ALA A 185 24.45 3.50 -2.13
CA ALA A 185 25.31 3.27 -0.96
C ALA A 185 25.08 4.33 0.14
N SER A 186 24.85 5.60 -0.24
CA SER A 186 24.53 6.66 0.72
C SER A 186 23.17 6.42 1.39
N LEU A 187 22.17 5.97 0.64
CA LEU A 187 20.86 5.60 1.19
C LEU A 187 21.01 4.47 2.22
N TYR A 188 21.73 3.40 1.88
CA TYR A 188 21.91 2.28 2.80
C TYR A 188 22.73 2.63 4.03
N ALA A 189 23.74 3.48 3.88
CA ALA A 189 24.47 4.01 5.03
C ALA A 189 23.53 4.79 5.98
N ARG A 190 22.60 5.55 5.40
CA ARG A 190 21.62 6.30 6.18
C ARG A 190 20.61 5.37 6.86
N LEU A 191 20.11 4.35 6.17
CA LEU A 191 19.20 3.34 6.73
C LEU A 191 19.83 2.53 7.87
N ASP A 192 21.13 2.27 7.82
CA ASP A 192 21.85 1.61 8.92
C ASP A 192 22.04 2.52 10.13
N GLY A 193 22.32 3.82 9.89
CA GLY A 193 22.60 4.78 10.96
C GLY A 193 21.35 5.43 11.57
N ASP A 194 20.23 5.43 10.85
CA ASP A 194 18.99 6.14 11.24
C ASP A 194 17.84 5.15 11.39
N GLY A 195 17.58 4.77 12.64
CA GLY A 195 16.50 3.84 12.96
C GLY A 195 15.10 4.41 12.69
N GLU A 196 14.90 5.75 12.74
CA GLU A 196 13.62 6.36 12.44
C GLU A 196 13.33 6.31 10.94
N LEU A 197 14.33 6.60 10.11
CA LEU A 197 14.22 6.49 8.67
C LEU A 197 13.87 5.06 8.25
N ARG A 198 14.57 4.07 8.81
CA ARG A 198 14.27 2.65 8.55
C ARG A 198 12.85 2.30 8.98
N ARG A 199 12.45 2.67 10.20
CA ARG A 199 11.10 2.42 10.71
C ARG A 199 10.02 3.09 9.86
N PHE A 200 10.31 4.25 9.27
CA PHE A 200 9.33 4.95 8.43
C PHE A 200 8.93 4.12 7.20
N PHE A 201 9.87 3.46 6.55
CA PHE A 201 9.61 2.60 5.39
C PHE A 201 9.33 1.13 5.73
N THR A 202 9.38 0.76 7.01
CA THR A 202 9.09 -0.60 7.47
C THR A 202 7.65 -0.71 7.95
N LEU A 203 7.01 -1.84 7.66
CA LEU A 203 5.65 -2.13 8.11
C LEU A 203 5.39 -3.65 8.16
N THR A 204 4.39 -4.05 8.93
CA THR A 204 3.79 -5.40 8.91
C THR A 204 2.46 -5.41 8.21
N ASP A 205 1.75 -4.27 8.28
CA ASP A 205 0.44 -4.06 7.67
C ASP A 205 0.32 -2.63 7.17
N LEU A 206 -0.47 -2.46 6.12
CA LEU A 206 -0.81 -1.18 5.53
C LEU A 206 -2.33 -1.04 5.49
N ARG A 207 -2.86 0.15 5.80
CA ARG A 207 -4.29 0.40 5.80
C ARG A 207 -4.61 1.71 5.11
N ALA A 208 -5.42 1.64 4.06
CA ALA A 208 -6.02 2.80 3.45
C ALA A 208 -7.39 3.05 4.10
N ARG A 209 -7.53 4.17 4.80
CA ARG A 209 -8.81 4.63 5.33
C ARG A 209 -9.43 5.61 4.35
N LEU A 210 -10.47 5.21 3.67
CA LEU A 210 -11.27 6.04 2.79
C LEU A 210 -12.33 6.73 3.65
N LEU A 211 -12.24 8.04 3.77
CA LEU A 211 -13.03 8.79 4.75
C LEU A 211 -14.21 9.52 4.11
N GLN A 212 -14.03 10.00 2.87
CA GLN A 212 -15.05 10.76 2.18
C GLN A 212 -14.97 10.51 0.67
N PRO A 213 -16.07 10.06 0.04
CA PRO A 213 -16.10 9.90 -1.42
C PRO A 213 -16.10 11.27 -2.10
N ALA A 214 -15.51 11.35 -3.30
CA ALA A 214 -15.54 12.58 -4.08
C ALA A 214 -16.96 12.83 -4.64
N THR A 215 -17.51 13.99 -4.36
CA THR A 215 -18.83 14.41 -4.84
C THR A 215 -18.75 15.17 -6.17
N GLY A 216 -17.54 15.68 -6.51
CA GLY A 216 -17.31 16.45 -7.74
C GLY A 216 -18.00 17.81 -7.72
N ASP A 217 -18.04 18.45 -6.56
CA ASP A 217 -18.66 19.76 -6.31
C ASP A 217 -20.14 19.81 -6.66
N THR A 218 -20.78 18.63 -6.77
CA THR A 218 -22.22 18.56 -7.03
C THR A 218 -22.98 18.54 -5.70
N PHE A 219 -24.14 19.20 -5.70
CA PHE A 219 -25.04 19.16 -4.55
C PHE A 219 -25.45 17.70 -4.27
N ILE A 220 -25.28 17.29 -3.01
CA ILE A 220 -25.62 15.94 -2.59
C ILE A 220 -27.11 15.88 -2.31
N ASP A 221 -27.84 15.15 -3.15
CA ASP A 221 -29.24 14.84 -2.98
C ASP A 221 -29.45 13.36 -2.67
N LYS A 222 -30.52 13.04 -1.94
CA LYS A 222 -30.88 11.66 -1.60
C LYS A 222 -31.01 10.76 -2.83
N GLU A 223 -31.48 11.29 -3.96
CA GLU A 223 -31.60 10.56 -5.22
C GLU A 223 -30.23 10.24 -5.86
N ASN A 224 -29.20 11.05 -5.56
CA ASN A 224 -27.86 10.91 -6.12
C ASN A 224 -26.93 10.05 -5.28
N LEU A 225 -27.30 9.67 -4.05
CA LEU A 225 -26.42 8.94 -3.11
C LEU A 225 -25.88 7.63 -3.69
N LYS A 226 -26.66 6.96 -4.53
CA LYS A 226 -26.25 5.70 -5.20
C LYS A 226 -25.04 5.87 -6.12
N LYS A 227 -24.73 7.11 -6.56
CA LYS A 227 -23.60 7.42 -7.44
C LYS A 227 -22.27 7.53 -6.70
N TYR A 228 -22.29 7.58 -5.37
CA TYR A 228 -21.10 7.74 -4.54
C TYR A 228 -20.75 6.41 -3.87
N TYR A 229 -19.61 5.87 -4.25
CA TYR A 229 -19.01 4.63 -3.75
C TYR A 229 -17.52 4.67 -3.99
N TYR A 230 -16.80 3.73 -3.40
CA TYR A 230 -15.41 3.49 -3.70
C TYR A 230 -15.29 2.23 -4.56
N ALA A 231 -14.48 2.29 -5.59
CA ALA A 231 -14.09 1.13 -6.37
C ALA A 231 -12.59 1.18 -6.63
N VAL A 232 -11.89 0.08 -6.36
CA VAL A 232 -10.44 -0.03 -6.49
C VAL A 232 -10.14 -1.22 -7.39
N SER A 233 -9.40 -0.98 -8.47
CA SER A 233 -8.99 -2.03 -9.40
C SER A 233 -7.63 -2.61 -9.08
N ASN A 234 -6.73 -1.83 -8.44
CA ASN A 234 -5.41 -2.34 -8.10
C ASN A 234 -4.82 -1.65 -6.89
N VAL A 235 -4.12 -2.43 -6.06
CA VAL A 235 -3.25 -1.93 -4.99
C VAL A 235 -1.87 -2.54 -5.15
N GLN A 236 -0.92 -1.72 -5.54
CA GLN A 236 0.45 -2.14 -5.74
C GLN A 236 1.31 -1.73 -4.55
N VAL A 237 1.90 -2.73 -3.89
CA VAL A 237 2.87 -2.54 -2.81
C VAL A 237 4.10 -3.37 -3.12
N ARG A 238 5.23 -2.71 -3.32
CA ARG A 238 6.51 -3.37 -3.55
C ARG A 238 7.41 -3.18 -2.33
N GLY A 239 7.94 -4.28 -1.84
CA GLY A 239 8.80 -4.29 -0.68
C GLY A 239 9.63 -5.57 -0.61
N ARG A 240 10.55 -5.59 0.31
CA ARG A 240 11.35 -6.76 0.64
C ARG A 240 11.15 -7.18 2.08
N CYS A 241 11.18 -8.47 2.36
CA CYS A 241 11.21 -8.95 3.73
C CYS A 241 12.50 -8.49 4.41
N THR A 242 12.39 -7.95 5.61
CA THR A 242 13.59 -7.49 6.33
C THR A 242 14.43 -8.64 6.85
N CYS A 243 13.79 -9.71 7.32
CA CYS A 243 14.43 -10.92 7.86
C CYS A 243 15.65 -10.62 8.74
N ASN A 244 15.74 -9.43 9.35
CA ASN A 244 16.89 -8.88 10.04
C ASN A 244 18.19 -8.92 9.24
N LEU A 245 18.12 -8.91 7.91
CA LEU A 245 19.23 -9.08 6.96
C LEU A 245 19.97 -10.42 7.09
N HIS A 246 19.30 -11.44 7.65
CA HIS A 246 19.81 -12.81 7.73
C HIS A 246 19.20 -13.75 6.70
N ALA A 247 18.51 -13.23 5.71
CA ALA A 247 18.00 -14.00 4.59
C ALA A 247 18.09 -13.16 3.31
N LYS A 248 18.31 -13.80 2.16
CA LYS A 248 18.30 -13.14 0.86
C LYS A 248 16.89 -12.95 0.35
N GLU A 249 16.01 -13.88 0.68
CA GLU A 249 14.64 -13.89 0.21
C GLU A 249 13.67 -14.48 1.24
N CYS A 250 12.40 -14.22 1.07
CA CYS A 250 11.35 -14.91 1.78
C CYS A 250 10.44 -15.62 0.77
N LYS A 251 9.94 -16.78 1.16
CA LYS A 251 9.04 -17.61 0.34
C LYS A 251 7.64 -17.62 0.93
N PHE A 252 6.67 -17.70 0.05
CA PHE A 252 5.29 -17.88 0.47
C PHE A 252 4.99 -19.37 0.60
N GLU A 253 4.82 -19.83 1.84
CA GLU A 253 4.49 -21.22 2.14
C GLU A 253 3.27 -21.29 3.08
N LYS A 254 2.31 -22.14 2.74
CA LYS A 254 1.11 -22.39 3.55
C LYS A 254 0.37 -21.11 3.97
N GLY A 255 0.29 -20.14 3.08
CA GLY A 255 -0.42 -18.87 3.35
C GLY A 255 0.38 -17.83 4.14
N GLN A 256 1.67 -18.04 4.35
CA GLN A 256 2.54 -17.13 5.09
C GLN A 256 3.87 -16.89 4.38
N LEU A 257 4.41 -15.68 4.53
CA LEU A 257 5.77 -15.37 4.12
C LEU A 257 6.75 -15.89 5.16
N LEU A 258 7.71 -16.72 4.76
CA LEU A 258 8.76 -17.28 5.63
C LEU A 258 10.12 -16.83 5.14
N CYS A 259 10.97 -16.35 6.06
CA CYS A 259 12.36 -16.06 5.77
C CYS A 259 13.15 -17.34 5.63
N GLU A 260 13.93 -17.49 4.56
CA GLU A 260 14.94 -18.54 4.45
C GLU A 260 16.19 -18.15 5.25
N CYS A 261 16.16 -18.38 6.57
CA CYS A 261 17.21 -17.92 7.47
C CYS A 261 18.58 -18.55 7.18
N GLU A 262 19.54 -17.70 6.86
CA GLU A 262 20.97 -17.99 6.70
C GLU A 262 21.74 -17.65 8.00
N HIS A 263 23.08 -17.67 7.96
CA HIS A 263 24.00 -17.16 8.99
C HIS A 263 23.77 -17.77 10.39
N ASN A 264 23.38 -19.07 10.42
CA ASN A 264 23.10 -19.81 11.66
C ASN A 264 21.97 -19.20 12.51
N THR A 265 21.06 -18.47 11.87
CA THR A 265 19.88 -17.87 12.50
C THR A 265 18.60 -18.68 12.29
N THR A 266 17.57 -18.42 13.10
CA THR A 266 16.28 -19.09 13.07
C THR A 266 15.18 -18.17 13.60
N GLY A 267 13.93 -18.59 13.47
CA GLY A 267 12.73 -17.82 13.84
C GLY A 267 12.04 -17.22 12.64
N SER A 268 10.84 -16.65 12.84
CA SER A 268 10.03 -16.09 11.75
C SER A 268 10.76 -15.03 10.93
N ASP A 269 11.53 -14.17 11.61
CA ASP A 269 12.31 -13.07 11.01
C ASP A 269 13.82 -13.27 11.19
N CYS A 270 14.29 -14.51 11.38
CA CYS A 270 15.68 -14.82 11.65
C CYS A 270 16.24 -14.11 12.90
N GLY A 271 15.36 -13.89 13.89
CA GLY A 271 15.65 -13.07 15.09
C GLY A 271 16.38 -13.80 16.22
N LYS A 272 16.88 -15.01 15.99
CA LYS A 272 17.55 -15.83 17.00
C LYS A 272 18.67 -16.64 16.38
N CYS A 273 19.73 -16.94 17.16
CA CYS A 273 20.72 -17.95 16.76
C CYS A 273 20.14 -19.37 16.85
N LYS A 274 20.53 -20.25 15.93
CA LYS A 274 20.22 -21.69 15.99
C LYS A 274 20.81 -22.31 17.24
N ARG A 275 20.21 -23.41 17.70
CA ARG A 275 20.75 -24.21 18.81
C ARG A 275 22.15 -24.73 18.42
N GLY A 276 23.14 -24.52 19.29
CA GLY A 276 24.56 -24.85 19.00
C GLY A 276 25.39 -23.67 18.49
N PHE A 277 24.77 -22.58 18.03
CA PHE A 277 25.45 -21.39 17.52
C PHE A 277 25.25 -20.17 18.44
N ARG A 278 25.42 -20.35 19.74
CA ARG A 278 25.19 -19.31 20.76
C ARG A 278 26.48 -18.72 21.34
N GLY A 279 27.59 -18.95 20.67
CA GLY A 279 28.90 -18.39 21.11
C GLY A 279 29.00 -16.88 20.93
N ARG A 280 28.13 -16.29 20.11
CA ARG A 280 27.97 -14.84 19.95
C ARG A 280 26.53 -14.43 20.25
N LEU A 281 26.38 -13.21 20.76
CA LEU A 281 25.04 -12.62 20.87
C LEU A 281 24.49 -12.35 19.49
N TRP A 282 23.21 -12.66 19.30
CA TRP A 282 22.51 -12.36 18.07
C TRP A 282 22.52 -10.85 17.79
N LYS A 283 22.78 -10.47 16.56
CA LYS A 283 22.67 -9.11 16.04
C LYS A 283 22.06 -9.16 14.65
N ALA A 284 21.24 -8.15 14.30
CA ALA A 284 20.79 -7.98 12.92
C ALA A 284 21.97 -7.74 11.99
N GLY A 285 21.85 -8.12 10.73
CA GLY A 285 22.79 -7.74 9.69
C GLY A 285 22.78 -6.22 9.45
N THR A 286 23.77 -5.72 8.71
CA THR A 286 23.87 -4.34 8.26
C THR A 286 23.96 -4.26 6.75
N TYR A 287 23.51 -3.17 6.15
CA TYR A 287 23.63 -2.93 4.70
C TYR A 287 25.06 -2.60 4.29
N LEU A 288 25.86 -2.15 5.23
CA LEU A 288 27.27 -1.81 4.98
C LEU A 288 28.21 -2.99 5.29
N PRO A 289 29.32 -3.13 4.55
CA PRO A 289 29.70 -2.33 3.36
C PRO A 289 28.87 -2.70 2.13
N TYR A 290 28.35 -1.69 1.45
CA TYR A 290 27.58 -1.88 0.22
C TYR A 290 28.51 -2.43 -0.91
N PRO A 291 28.06 -3.35 -1.80
CA PRO A 291 26.71 -3.92 -1.90
C PRO A 291 26.47 -5.19 -1.06
N LYS A 292 27.46 -5.77 -0.45
CA LYS A 292 27.36 -7.10 0.19
C LYS A 292 26.72 -7.07 1.58
N GLY A 293 26.86 -5.95 2.30
CA GLY A 293 26.48 -5.88 3.71
C GLY A 293 27.36 -6.74 4.63
N MET A 294 27.01 -6.74 5.91
CA MET A 294 27.62 -7.60 6.93
C MET A 294 26.53 -8.41 7.63
N PRO A 295 26.57 -9.75 7.55
CA PRO A 295 25.48 -10.57 8.07
C PRO A 295 25.47 -10.68 9.61
N ASN A 296 26.58 -10.38 10.32
CA ASN A 296 26.70 -10.61 11.77
C ASN A 296 26.30 -12.05 12.16
N GLU A 297 26.98 -13.03 11.59
CA GLU A 297 26.66 -14.45 11.80
C GLU A 297 26.70 -14.87 13.28
N CYS A 298 25.80 -15.77 13.66
CA CYS A 298 25.80 -16.40 14.96
C CYS A 298 27.00 -17.36 15.21
#